data_ffa165bbd2c2148257e882603973d7ab
#
_entry.id   ffa165bbd2c2148257e882603973d7ab
#
_cell.length_a   1.000
_cell.length_b   1.000
_cell.length_c   1.000
_cell.angle_alpha   90.00
_cell.angle_beta   90.00
_cell.angle_gamma   90.00
#
_symmetry.space_group_name_H-M   'P 1'
#
loop_
_entity.id
_entity.type
_entity.pdbx_description
1 polymer ?
#
loop_
_entity_poly.entity_id
_entity_poly.type
_entity_poly.pdbx_seq_one_letter_code
_entity_poly.pdbx_strand_id
1 'polypeptide(L)'
;MISASHNPYFDNGIKLINGNGEKMDEETISLVEAYLDGNLEVFGQKWEEIPFAKKEKIGCTVDYVSGRNRYIGYLISLGVYSFRGVKVALDCANGSSWNIAKAVFDALGAKTYVINAQPDGTNINNNAGSTHIEGLQKYVVENGMDVGFAYDGDADRCLCVDEKGNVITGDHILYIYGKYMKERGKLLTNTVVTTVMSNFGLYKAFDELGIDYAKTAVGDKYVYEYMMKNGCRIGGEQSGHIIFSKYASTGDGILTSLKIMEVMMARKKKLSELSEGFTVYPQVLTNVRVTDKKAAQDDADVQAAVKKVTEKLGDTGRILVRESGTEPVVRVMVEAESEEICQKYVDMVVNVIKENGYVAG
;
A
#
# COMPACT_ATOMS: atom_id res chain seq x y z
N MET A 1 15.54 10.97 -0.05
CA MET A 1 14.36 11.16 0.82
C MET A 1 14.55 10.34 2.08
N ILE A 2 14.33 10.92 3.26
CA ILE A 2 14.41 10.19 4.54
C ILE A 2 12.96 9.96 4.98
N SER A 3 12.62 8.73 5.33
CA SER A 3 11.25 8.36 5.72
C SER A 3 11.22 7.09 6.58
N ALA A 4 10.38 7.11 7.61
CA ALA A 4 9.99 5.91 8.34
C ALA A 4 8.90 5.10 7.59
N SER A 5 8.32 5.65 6.51
CA SER A 5 7.18 5.10 5.80
C SER A 5 6.02 4.82 6.78
N HIS A 6 5.64 3.57 6.93
CA HIS A 6 4.61 3.12 7.89
C HIS A 6 5.17 2.58 9.21
N ASN A 7 6.48 2.68 9.42
CA ASN A 7 7.19 2.22 10.60
C ASN A 7 7.22 3.28 11.71
N PRO A 8 7.58 2.92 12.96
CA PRO A 8 7.84 3.89 14.02
C PRO A 8 9.10 4.73 13.70
N TYR A 9 9.25 5.86 14.39
CA TYR A 9 10.27 6.88 14.14
C TYR A 9 11.71 6.39 14.19
N PHE A 10 12.00 5.36 14.98
CA PHE A 10 13.34 4.79 15.14
C PHE A 10 13.74 3.85 13.99
N ASP A 11 12.83 3.57 13.07
CA ASP A 11 13.01 2.68 11.93
C ASP A 11 12.97 3.46 10.60
N ASN A 12 13.82 4.49 10.54
CA ASN A 12 13.95 5.34 9.36
C ASN A 12 14.78 4.66 8.26
N GLY A 13 14.39 4.95 7.01
CA GLY A 13 15.14 4.55 5.83
C GLY A 13 15.49 5.72 4.92
N ILE A 14 16.39 5.49 3.99
CA ILE A 14 16.76 6.43 2.93
C ILE A 14 16.26 5.87 1.59
N LYS A 15 15.38 6.63 0.92
CA LYS A 15 14.93 6.31 -0.43
C LYS A 15 15.72 7.16 -1.44
N LEU A 16 16.41 6.53 -2.39
CA LEU A 16 17.08 7.20 -3.49
C LEU A 16 16.12 7.37 -4.65
N ILE A 17 16.07 8.59 -5.18
CA ILE A 17 15.16 8.99 -6.27
C ILE A 17 16.02 9.51 -7.43
N ASN A 18 15.75 9.02 -8.64
CA ASN A 18 16.44 9.45 -9.86
C ASN A 18 15.95 10.81 -10.38
N GLY A 19 16.59 11.33 -11.42
CA GLY A 19 16.26 12.61 -12.03
C GLY A 19 14.86 12.68 -12.67
N ASN A 20 14.20 11.56 -12.89
CA ASN A 20 12.83 11.46 -13.40
C ASN A 20 11.78 11.42 -12.29
N GLY A 21 12.19 11.46 -11.02
CA GLY A 21 11.28 11.32 -9.87
C GLY A 21 10.85 9.87 -9.59
N GLU A 22 11.59 8.89 -10.08
CA GLU A 22 11.34 7.47 -9.88
C GLU A 22 12.32 6.90 -8.85
N LYS A 23 11.99 5.76 -8.25
CA LYS A 23 12.94 5.03 -7.40
C LYS A 23 14.18 4.68 -8.18
N MET A 24 15.36 4.82 -7.54
CA MET A 24 16.64 4.41 -8.13
C MET A 24 16.61 2.92 -8.49
N ASP A 25 17.31 2.56 -9.55
CA ASP A 25 17.45 1.18 -9.98
C ASP A 25 18.23 0.32 -8.96
N GLU A 26 17.94 -0.98 -8.97
CA GLU A 26 18.54 -1.95 -8.02
C GLU A 26 20.06 -2.06 -8.16
N GLU A 27 20.61 -1.89 -9.35
CA GLU A 27 22.05 -1.97 -9.59
C GLU A 27 22.76 -0.83 -8.87
N THR A 28 22.25 0.40 -9.01
CA THR A 28 22.78 1.57 -8.29
C THR A 28 22.61 1.44 -6.79
N ILE A 29 21.44 0.96 -6.31
CA ILE A 29 21.20 0.74 -4.87
C ILE A 29 22.19 -0.28 -4.31
N SER A 30 22.38 -1.42 -4.99
CA SER A 30 23.32 -2.47 -4.57
C SER A 30 24.76 -1.97 -4.49
N LEU A 31 25.19 -1.11 -5.42
CA LEU A 31 26.51 -0.48 -5.37
C LEU A 31 26.67 0.46 -4.18
N VAL A 32 25.63 1.25 -3.86
CA VAL A 32 25.63 2.14 -2.68
C VAL A 32 25.70 1.32 -1.39
N GLU A 33 24.90 0.26 -1.27
CA GLU A 33 24.91 -0.64 -0.12
C GLU A 33 26.26 -1.33 0.03
N ALA A 34 26.83 -1.89 -1.04
CA ALA A 34 28.16 -2.50 -1.04
C ALA A 34 29.26 -1.51 -0.59
N TYR A 35 29.13 -0.24 -0.98
CA TYR A 35 30.05 0.81 -0.53
C TYR A 35 29.91 1.10 0.98
N LEU A 36 28.68 1.21 1.47
CA LEU A 36 28.39 1.44 2.90
C LEU A 36 28.81 0.25 3.78
N ASP A 37 28.70 -0.98 3.26
CA ASP A 37 29.11 -2.21 3.95
C ASP A 37 30.63 -2.46 3.88
N GLY A 38 31.39 -1.54 3.26
CA GLY A 38 32.85 -1.67 3.12
C GLY A 38 33.30 -2.72 2.12
N ASN A 39 32.38 -3.26 1.30
CA ASN A 39 32.65 -4.26 0.27
C ASN A 39 33.06 -3.65 -1.08
N LEU A 40 33.00 -2.34 -1.22
CA LEU A 40 33.32 -1.59 -2.42
C LEU A 40 34.15 -0.35 -2.06
N GLU A 41 35.17 -0.06 -2.87
CA GLU A 41 35.92 1.21 -2.85
C GLU A 41 35.53 2.06 -4.05
N VAL A 42 35.30 3.35 -3.83
CA VAL A 42 35.01 4.31 -4.91
C VAL A 42 36.14 5.32 -5.00
N PHE A 43 36.77 5.44 -6.16
CA PHE A 43 37.96 6.24 -6.38
C PHE A 43 39.12 5.92 -5.41
N GLY A 44 39.27 4.64 -5.02
CA GLY A 44 40.30 4.19 -4.07
C GLY A 44 40.06 4.63 -2.63
N GLN A 45 38.83 4.98 -2.27
CA GLN A 45 38.42 5.45 -0.95
C GLN A 45 37.26 4.63 -0.39
N LYS A 46 37.36 4.23 0.88
CA LYS A 46 36.27 3.59 1.63
C LYS A 46 35.36 4.63 2.26
N TRP A 47 34.11 4.26 2.54
CA TRP A 47 33.12 5.19 3.10
C TRP A 47 33.55 5.72 4.48
N GLU A 48 34.21 4.90 5.32
CA GLU A 48 34.72 5.31 6.65
C GLU A 48 35.81 6.39 6.56
N GLU A 49 36.47 6.52 5.41
CA GLU A 49 37.51 7.52 5.18
C GLU A 49 36.94 8.87 4.77
N ILE A 50 35.62 8.95 4.51
CA ILE A 50 34.94 10.20 4.17
C ILE A 50 34.93 11.10 5.42
N PRO A 51 35.55 12.29 5.38
CA PRO A 51 35.60 13.17 6.54
C PRO A 51 34.21 13.75 6.85
N PHE A 52 33.81 13.73 8.11
CA PHE A 52 32.60 14.45 8.55
C PHE A 52 32.70 15.95 8.23
N ALA A 53 31.53 16.51 7.83
CA ALA A 53 31.42 17.96 7.62
C ALA A 53 31.73 18.72 8.92
N LYS A 54 32.46 19.84 8.79
CA LYS A 54 32.87 20.66 9.93
C LYS A 54 32.46 22.11 9.70
N LYS A 55 32.18 22.81 10.81
CA LYS A 55 31.90 24.26 10.85
C LYS A 55 30.77 24.62 9.86
N GLU A 56 31.02 25.56 8.97
CA GLU A 56 30.10 26.07 7.96
C GLU A 56 29.65 25.04 6.91
N LYS A 57 30.32 23.89 6.85
CA LYS A 57 29.94 22.77 5.96
C LYS A 57 28.90 21.82 6.60
N ILE A 58 28.58 22.00 7.88
CA ILE A 58 27.51 21.25 8.52
C ILE A 58 26.18 21.67 7.90
N GLY A 59 25.38 20.69 7.43
CA GLY A 59 24.08 20.96 6.84
C GLY A 59 23.08 21.58 7.81
N CYS A 60 22.09 22.25 7.29
CA CYS A 60 20.98 22.80 8.07
C CYS A 60 19.63 22.42 7.44
N THR A 61 18.58 22.47 8.26
CA THR A 61 17.20 22.28 7.78
C THR A 61 16.69 23.57 7.13
N VAL A 62 16.12 23.43 5.93
CA VAL A 62 15.46 24.53 5.22
C VAL A 62 14.03 24.12 4.89
N ASP A 63 13.02 24.90 5.35
CA ASP A 63 11.63 24.70 4.94
C ASP A 63 11.41 25.24 3.53
N TYR A 64 11.16 24.34 2.57
CA TYR A 64 10.87 24.71 1.19
C TYR A 64 9.36 24.90 0.96
N VAL A 65 8.81 25.96 1.54
CA VAL A 65 7.37 26.31 1.48
C VAL A 65 6.86 26.37 0.04
N SER A 66 7.65 26.89 -0.89
CA SER A 66 7.26 26.99 -2.31
C SER A 66 7.00 25.63 -2.96
N GLY A 67 7.81 24.60 -2.62
CA GLY A 67 7.61 23.24 -3.10
C GLY A 67 6.33 22.64 -2.56
N ARG A 68 6.08 22.77 -1.25
CA ARG A 68 4.84 22.35 -0.61
C ARG A 68 3.60 23.00 -1.24
N ASN A 69 3.62 24.32 -1.41
CA ASN A 69 2.50 25.04 -2.00
C ASN A 69 2.25 24.66 -3.47
N ARG A 70 3.31 24.38 -4.23
CA ARG A 70 3.19 23.86 -5.60
C ARG A 70 2.47 22.52 -5.63
N TYR A 71 2.82 21.60 -4.72
CA TYR A 71 2.16 20.31 -4.61
C TYR A 71 0.69 20.44 -4.18
N ILE A 72 0.38 21.29 -3.19
CA ILE A 72 -1.00 21.61 -2.80
C ILE A 72 -1.79 22.16 -4.01
N GLY A 73 -1.23 23.13 -4.73
CA GLY A 73 -1.85 23.68 -5.94
C GLY A 73 -2.08 22.64 -7.04
N TYR A 74 -1.12 21.73 -7.22
CA TYR A 74 -1.26 20.61 -8.14
C TYR A 74 -2.44 19.71 -7.76
N LEU A 75 -2.52 19.24 -6.50
CA LEU A 75 -3.63 18.39 -6.04
C LEU A 75 -4.99 19.09 -6.18
N ILE A 76 -5.09 20.36 -5.81
CA ILE A 76 -6.33 21.15 -5.98
C ILE A 76 -6.73 21.21 -7.47
N SER A 77 -5.77 21.37 -8.37
CA SER A 77 -6.04 21.44 -9.83
C SER A 77 -6.60 20.13 -10.40
N LEU A 78 -6.42 19.00 -9.69
CA LEU A 78 -6.98 17.70 -10.07
C LEU A 78 -8.42 17.50 -9.60
N GLY A 79 -8.92 18.39 -8.73
CA GLY A 79 -10.30 18.36 -8.24
C GLY A 79 -11.29 18.70 -9.34
N VAL A 80 -12.15 17.75 -9.70
CA VAL A 80 -13.18 17.90 -10.76
C VAL A 80 -14.52 18.33 -10.15
N TYR A 81 -14.74 18.05 -8.89
CA TYR A 81 -15.97 18.33 -8.15
C TYR A 81 -15.69 19.17 -6.91
N SER A 82 -16.66 20.01 -6.52
CA SER A 82 -16.67 20.62 -5.20
C SER A 82 -17.11 19.60 -4.16
N PHE A 83 -16.42 19.57 -3.02
CA PHE A 83 -16.78 18.72 -1.86
C PHE A 83 -17.67 19.45 -0.86
N ARG A 84 -18.33 20.53 -1.27
CA ARG A 84 -19.17 21.34 -0.40
C ARG A 84 -20.28 20.50 0.21
N GLY A 85 -20.40 20.56 1.53
CA GLY A 85 -21.40 19.83 2.30
C GLY A 85 -20.95 18.46 2.78
N VAL A 86 -19.76 17.97 2.35
CA VAL A 86 -19.21 16.69 2.81
C VAL A 86 -18.31 16.90 4.03
N LYS A 87 -18.53 16.11 5.07
CA LYS A 87 -17.71 16.05 6.28
C LYS A 87 -16.65 14.98 6.12
N VAL A 88 -15.40 15.37 6.09
CA VAL A 88 -14.25 14.49 5.86
C VAL A 88 -13.37 14.45 7.10
N ALA A 89 -13.08 13.24 7.61
CA ALA A 89 -12.07 13.03 8.62
C ALA A 89 -10.73 12.62 7.97
N LEU A 90 -9.62 13.22 8.40
CA LEU A 90 -8.28 12.91 7.92
C LEU A 90 -7.40 12.49 9.10
N ASP A 91 -6.82 11.30 9.03
CA ASP A 91 -5.77 10.86 9.92
C ASP A 91 -4.42 11.01 9.21
N CYS A 92 -3.60 11.93 9.69
CA CYS A 92 -2.33 12.27 9.06
C CYS A 92 -1.12 11.49 9.63
N ALA A 93 -1.36 10.47 10.47
CA ALA A 93 -0.31 9.64 11.07
C ALA A 93 0.83 10.41 11.77
N ASN A 94 0.62 11.68 12.14
CA ASN A 94 1.67 12.62 12.54
C ASN A 94 2.84 12.66 11.53
N GLY A 95 2.55 12.40 10.26
CA GLY A 95 3.49 12.30 9.14
C GLY A 95 3.42 13.47 8.18
N SER A 96 3.92 13.30 6.96
CA SER A 96 4.10 14.35 5.95
C SER A 96 2.81 15.02 5.49
N SER A 97 1.65 14.35 5.58
CA SER A 97 0.36 14.88 5.16
C SER A 97 -0.23 15.94 6.10
N TRP A 98 0.30 16.11 7.32
CA TRP A 98 -0.28 16.90 8.40
C TRP A 98 -0.63 18.35 8.01
N ASN A 99 0.20 19.02 7.22
CA ASN A 99 0.01 20.40 6.79
C ASN A 99 -0.40 20.56 5.32
N ILE A 100 -0.71 19.44 4.64
CA ILE A 100 -1.06 19.40 3.22
C ILE A 100 -2.51 18.97 3.02
N ALA A 101 -2.88 17.81 3.58
CA ALA A 101 -4.16 17.17 3.29
C ALA A 101 -5.35 18.11 3.61
N LYS A 102 -5.37 18.71 4.81
CA LYS A 102 -6.43 19.65 5.20
C LYS A 102 -6.55 20.82 4.22
N ALA A 103 -5.44 21.43 3.83
CA ALA A 103 -5.43 22.59 2.94
C ALA A 103 -6.05 22.25 1.57
N VAL A 104 -5.79 21.05 1.04
CA VAL A 104 -6.35 20.57 -0.23
C VAL A 104 -7.85 20.35 -0.12
N PHE A 105 -8.32 19.64 0.91
CA PHE A 105 -9.74 19.34 1.10
C PHE A 105 -10.56 20.60 1.40
N ASP A 106 -10.05 21.52 2.23
CA ASP A 106 -10.71 22.80 2.51
C ASP A 106 -10.84 23.65 1.24
N ALA A 107 -9.80 23.72 0.41
CA ALA A 107 -9.82 24.45 -0.85
C ALA A 107 -10.85 23.89 -1.84
N LEU A 108 -11.11 22.57 -1.80
CA LEU A 108 -12.15 21.93 -2.60
C LEU A 108 -13.54 22.01 -1.95
N GLY A 109 -13.66 22.62 -0.77
CA GLY A 109 -14.92 22.95 -0.11
C GLY A 109 -15.43 21.92 0.88
N ALA A 110 -14.65 20.90 1.26
CA ALA A 110 -15.03 19.95 2.29
C ALA A 110 -15.06 20.60 3.68
N LYS A 111 -15.87 20.07 4.58
CA LYS A 111 -15.77 20.35 6.01
C LYS A 111 -14.80 19.34 6.63
N THR A 112 -13.55 19.76 6.82
CA THR A 112 -12.43 18.88 7.12
C THR A 112 -12.12 18.83 8.61
N TYR A 113 -12.02 17.65 9.15
CA TYR A 113 -11.63 17.35 10.53
C TYR A 113 -10.35 16.51 10.50
N VAL A 114 -9.36 16.90 11.29
CA VAL A 114 -8.04 16.26 11.24
C VAL A 114 -7.67 15.71 12.61
N ILE A 115 -7.19 14.48 12.63
CA ILE A 115 -6.60 13.82 13.78
C ILE A 115 -5.14 13.46 13.48
N ASN A 116 -4.33 13.25 14.50
CA ASN A 116 -2.92 12.85 14.38
C ASN A 116 -2.12 13.75 13.41
N ALA A 117 -2.21 15.07 13.61
CA ALA A 117 -1.58 16.09 12.77
C ALA A 117 -0.67 17.04 13.56
N GLN A 118 -0.02 16.54 14.60
CA GLN A 118 0.91 17.29 15.44
C GLN A 118 2.23 16.52 15.59
N PRO A 119 3.05 16.46 14.52
CA PRO A 119 4.31 15.73 14.55
C PRO A 119 5.27 16.34 15.58
N ASP A 120 5.84 15.50 16.45
CA ASP A 120 6.84 15.89 17.46
C ASP A 120 8.23 15.27 17.22
N GLY A 121 8.37 14.51 16.12
CA GLY A 121 9.61 13.81 15.74
C GLY A 121 9.69 12.37 16.25
N THR A 122 8.80 11.95 17.15
CA THR A 122 8.79 10.60 17.75
C THR A 122 7.44 9.89 17.65
N ASN A 123 6.39 10.61 17.31
CA ASN A 123 5.01 10.11 17.29
C ASN A 123 4.47 9.68 15.91
N ILE A 124 5.31 9.68 14.87
CA ILE A 124 4.91 9.24 13.52
C ILE A 124 4.42 7.79 13.54
N ASN A 125 3.26 7.51 12.93
CA ASN A 125 2.60 6.21 12.87
C ASN A 125 2.26 5.58 14.24
N ASN A 126 2.45 6.28 15.34
CA ASN A 126 2.23 5.73 16.67
C ASN A 126 0.72 5.73 16.99
N ASN A 127 0.09 4.55 16.95
CA ASN A 127 -1.36 4.37 17.06
C ASN A 127 -2.15 5.34 16.15
N ALA A 128 -1.67 5.55 14.94
CA ALA A 128 -2.17 6.54 14.01
C ALA A 128 -2.00 6.09 12.56
N GLY A 129 -2.82 6.65 11.68
CA GLY A 129 -2.73 6.48 10.24
C GLY A 129 -3.21 5.13 9.73
N SER A 130 -2.77 4.76 8.52
CA SER A 130 -3.27 3.59 7.78
C SER A 130 -2.93 2.25 8.41
N THR A 131 -1.93 2.18 9.29
CA THR A 131 -1.55 0.95 10.02
C THR A 131 -2.29 0.78 11.34
N HIS A 132 -2.97 1.82 11.83
CA HIS A 132 -3.75 1.85 13.07
C HIS A 132 -5.07 2.60 12.86
N ILE A 133 -5.92 2.03 12.01
CA ILE A 133 -7.11 2.70 11.47
C ILE A 133 -8.27 2.78 12.47
N GLU A 134 -8.21 2.05 13.57
CA GLU A 134 -9.28 1.93 14.56
C GLU A 134 -9.67 3.28 15.17
N GLY A 135 -8.67 4.16 15.36
CA GLY A 135 -8.89 5.53 15.83
C GLY A 135 -9.75 6.34 14.87
N LEU A 136 -9.48 6.23 13.57
CA LEU A 136 -10.26 6.90 12.53
C LEU A 136 -11.67 6.30 12.39
N GLN A 137 -11.81 4.95 12.45
CA GLN A 137 -13.12 4.29 12.41
C GLN A 137 -14.04 4.82 13.52
N LYS A 138 -13.53 4.85 14.76
CA LYS A 138 -14.24 5.40 15.91
C LYS A 138 -14.62 6.87 15.68
N TYR A 139 -13.66 7.68 15.23
CA TYR A 139 -13.88 9.11 15.00
C TYR A 139 -14.98 9.37 13.96
N VAL A 140 -14.95 8.63 12.84
CA VAL A 140 -15.95 8.73 11.76
C VAL A 140 -17.36 8.48 12.27
N VAL A 141 -17.56 7.39 13.02
CA VAL A 141 -18.88 7.00 13.53
C VAL A 141 -19.37 7.96 14.60
N GLU A 142 -18.56 8.25 15.62
CA GLU A 142 -18.95 9.08 16.76
C GLU A 142 -19.25 10.54 16.37
N ASN A 143 -18.60 11.06 15.34
CA ASN A 143 -18.77 12.45 14.92
C ASN A 143 -19.65 12.59 13.66
N GLY A 144 -20.19 11.49 13.14
CA GLY A 144 -21.06 11.49 11.96
C GLY A 144 -20.37 12.08 10.72
N MET A 145 -19.16 11.59 10.42
CA MET A 145 -18.45 11.93 9.20
C MET A 145 -19.02 11.18 8.00
N ASP A 146 -18.95 11.78 6.82
CA ASP A 146 -19.39 11.13 5.59
C ASP A 146 -18.33 10.14 5.06
N VAL A 147 -17.06 10.40 5.37
CA VAL A 147 -15.92 9.56 5.00
C VAL A 147 -14.70 9.90 5.85
N GLY A 148 -13.83 8.91 6.08
CA GLY A 148 -12.51 9.08 6.67
C GLY A 148 -11.40 8.62 5.72
N PHE A 149 -10.23 9.28 5.76
CA PHE A 149 -9.02 8.89 5.06
C PHE A 149 -7.85 8.82 6.04
N ALA A 150 -7.14 7.70 6.06
CA ALA A 150 -5.94 7.50 6.84
C ALA A 150 -4.73 7.36 5.92
N TYR A 151 -3.71 8.16 6.18
CA TYR A 151 -2.42 8.10 5.48
C TYR A 151 -1.38 7.38 6.34
N ASP A 152 -0.27 6.97 5.75
CA ASP A 152 0.91 6.58 6.50
C ASP A 152 1.91 7.75 6.65
N GLY A 153 3.05 7.52 7.26
CA GLY A 153 3.98 8.57 7.64
C GLY A 153 4.51 9.41 6.46
N ASP A 154 4.79 8.84 5.30
CA ASP A 154 5.19 9.56 4.10
C ASP A 154 4.03 9.81 3.11
N ALA A 155 2.82 9.40 3.49
CA ALA A 155 1.56 9.63 2.78
C ALA A 155 1.53 9.06 1.36
N ASP A 156 2.28 8.00 1.08
CA ASP A 156 2.22 7.28 -0.18
C ASP A 156 1.08 6.24 -0.20
N ARG A 157 0.48 5.95 0.97
CA ARG A 157 -0.67 5.06 1.18
C ARG A 157 -1.90 5.83 1.65
N CYS A 158 -3.06 5.30 1.30
CA CYS A 158 -4.36 5.75 1.80
C CYS A 158 -5.28 4.56 2.02
N LEU A 159 -5.80 4.42 3.22
CA LEU A 159 -6.98 3.61 3.50
C LEU A 159 -8.16 4.53 3.79
N CYS A 160 -9.38 4.06 3.48
CA CYS A 160 -10.57 4.85 3.75
C CYS A 160 -11.44 4.19 4.82
N VAL A 161 -12.30 4.99 5.42
CA VAL A 161 -13.36 4.53 6.33
C VAL A 161 -14.67 5.07 5.81
N ASP A 162 -15.65 4.20 5.60
CA ASP A 162 -16.98 4.60 5.18
C ASP A 162 -17.79 5.23 6.34
N GLU A 163 -18.94 5.79 6.06
CA GLU A 163 -19.82 6.44 7.03
C GLU A 163 -20.40 5.50 8.11
N LYS A 164 -20.20 4.19 7.94
CA LYS A 164 -20.60 3.15 8.90
C LYS A 164 -19.43 2.68 9.77
N GLY A 165 -18.21 3.16 9.50
CA GLY A 165 -17.00 2.76 10.20
C GLY A 165 -16.29 1.54 9.59
N ASN A 166 -16.69 1.06 8.43
CA ASN A 166 -16.02 -0.05 7.77
C ASN A 166 -14.73 0.41 7.08
N VAL A 167 -13.69 -0.41 7.14
CA VAL A 167 -12.42 -0.15 6.46
C VAL A 167 -12.55 -0.47 4.97
N ILE A 168 -12.15 0.49 4.16
CA ILE A 168 -12.05 0.38 2.70
C ILE A 168 -10.55 0.33 2.36
N THR A 169 -10.06 -0.87 2.06
CA THR A 169 -8.65 -1.15 1.78
C THR A 169 -8.25 -0.74 0.36
N GLY A 170 -6.96 -0.87 0.03
CA GLY A 170 -6.49 -0.63 -1.34
C GLY A 170 -7.20 -1.49 -2.39
N ASP A 171 -7.58 -2.71 -2.05
CA ASP A 171 -8.35 -3.57 -2.96
C ASP A 171 -9.75 -3.00 -3.25
N HIS A 172 -10.44 -2.47 -2.24
CA HIS A 172 -11.71 -1.76 -2.46
C HIS A 172 -11.53 -0.52 -3.34
N ILE A 173 -10.43 0.22 -3.11
CA ILE A 173 -10.13 1.42 -3.92
C ILE A 173 -9.89 1.03 -5.38
N LEU A 174 -9.12 -0.03 -5.63
CA LEU A 174 -8.87 -0.57 -6.96
C LEU A 174 -10.19 -1.02 -7.63
N TYR A 175 -11.07 -1.70 -6.88
CA TYR A 175 -12.39 -2.09 -7.34
C TYR A 175 -13.25 -0.88 -7.72
N ILE A 176 -13.42 0.07 -6.79
CA ILE A 176 -14.28 1.24 -6.96
C ILE A 176 -13.80 2.10 -8.14
N TYR A 177 -12.51 2.41 -8.17
CA TYR A 177 -11.98 3.31 -9.21
C TYR A 177 -11.78 2.60 -10.55
N GLY A 178 -11.41 1.33 -10.56
CA GLY A 178 -11.34 0.49 -11.77
C GLY A 178 -12.69 0.38 -12.46
N LYS A 179 -13.76 0.08 -11.70
CA LYS A 179 -15.15 0.08 -12.17
C LYS A 179 -15.56 1.44 -12.74
N TYR A 180 -15.27 2.52 -12.01
CA TYR A 180 -15.56 3.88 -12.45
C TYR A 180 -14.84 4.25 -13.75
N MET A 181 -13.58 3.89 -13.89
CA MET A 181 -12.81 4.11 -15.12
C MET A 181 -13.38 3.32 -16.29
N LYS A 182 -13.73 2.04 -16.08
CA LYS A 182 -14.32 1.19 -17.12
C LYS A 182 -15.64 1.76 -17.64
N GLU A 183 -16.56 2.10 -16.76
CA GLU A 183 -17.87 2.68 -17.10
C GLU A 183 -17.75 3.99 -17.88
N ARG A 184 -16.63 4.73 -17.73
CA ARG A 184 -16.34 5.96 -18.46
C ARG A 184 -15.48 5.77 -19.71
N GLY A 185 -15.14 4.53 -20.06
CA GLY A 185 -14.23 4.22 -21.17
C GLY A 185 -12.81 4.75 -20.99
N LYS A 186 -12.37 4.90 -19.71
CA LYS A 186 -11.03 5.45 -19.37
C LYS A 186 -10.05 4.39 -18.89
N LEU A 187 -10.48 3.16 -18.71
CA LEU A 187 -9.62 2.01 -18.43
C LEU A 187 -9.07 1.46 -19.76
N LEU A 188 -8.10 2.18 -20.36
CA LEU A 188 -7.69 2.01 -21.75
C LEU A 188 -7.23 0.59 -22.11
N THR A 189 -6.54 -0.09 -21.18
CA THR A 189 -6.06 -1.46 -21.35
C THR A 189 -7.08 -2.48 -20.82
N ASN A 190 -8.24 -2.03 -20.33
CA ASN A 190 -9.18 -2.82 -19.55
C ASN A 190 -8.55 -3.55 -18.34
N THR A 191 -7.35 -3.16 -17.91
CA THR A 191 -6.54 -3.88 -16.91
C THR A 191 -6.29 -3.03 -15.69
N VAL A 192 -6.49 -3.63 -14.51
CA VAL A 192 -6.03 -3.12 -13.20
C VAL A 192 -4.83 -3.96 -12.74
N VAL A 193 -3.75 -3.31 -12.32
CA VAL A 193 -2.54 -4.01 -11.85
C VAL A 193 -2.60 -4.16 -10.35
N THR A 194 -2.42 -5.39 -9.86
CA THR A 194 -2.46 -5.76 -8.44
C THR A 194 -1.20 -6.52 -8.06
N THR A 195 -1.09 -6.92 -6.81
CA THR A 195 -0.06 -7.87 -6.37
C THR A 195 -0.66 -9.23 -6.03
N VAL A 196 0.18 -10.24 -5.87
CA VAL A 196 -0.25 -11.57 -5.40
C VAL A 196 -0.91 -11.55 -4.02
N MET A 197 -0.83 -10.43 -3.29
CA MET A 197 -1.45 -10.26 -1.96
C MET A 197 -2.85 -9.67 -2.00
N SER A 198 -3.31 -9.12 -3.14
CA SER A 198 -4.69 -8.64 -3.26
C SER A 198 -5.70 -9.76 -3.01
N ASN A 199 -6.77 -9.45 -2.29
CA ASN A 199 -7.76 -10.43 -1.86
C ASN A 199 -8.41 -11.17 -3.03
N PHE A 200 -8.68 -12.46 -2.86
CA PHE A 200 -9.30 -13.30 -3.88
C PHE A 200 -10.64 -12.74 -4.37
N GLY A 201 -11.41 -12.13 -3.47
CA GLY A 201 -12.68 -11.48 -3.81
C GLY A 201 -12.54 -10.33 -4.81
N LEU A 202 -11.38 -9.64 -4.85
CA LEU A 202 -11.13 -8.61 -5.84
C LEU A 202 -11.10 -9.18 -7.27
N TYR A 203 -10.46 -10.34 -7.44
CA TYR A 203 -10.40 -11.01 -8.74
C TYR A 203 -11.77 -11.47 -9.20
N LYS A 204 -12.56 -12.06 -8.29
CA LYS A 204 -13.95 -12.43 -8.56
C LYS A 204 -14.78 -11.22 -9.00
N ALA A 205 -14.67 -10.10 -8.27
CA ALA A 205 -15.39 -8.89 -8.62
C ALA A 205 -14.93 -8.31 -9.98
N PHE A 206 -13.65 -8.41 -10.32
CA PHE A 206 -13.16 -8.01 -11.64
C PHE A 206 -13.66 -8.93 -12.76
N ASP A 207 -13.68 -10.25 -12.53
CA ASP A 207 -14.25 -11.22 -13.50
C ASP A 207 -15.71 -10.90 -13.81
N GLU A 208 -16.54 -10.62 -12.79
CA GLU A 208 -17.93 -10.22 -12.94
C GLU A 208 -18.09 -8.90 -13.72
N LEU A 209 -17.17 -7.96 -13.51
CA LEU A 209 -17.15 -6.69 -14.23
C LEU A 209 -16.53 -6.80 -15.64
N GLY A 210 -15.93 -7.93 -15.99
CA GLY A 210 -15.14 -8.11 -17.21
C GLY A 210 -13.91 -7.18 -17.25
N ILE A 211 -13.30 -6.88 -16.09
CA ILE A 211 -12.04 -6.14 -15.95
C ILE A 211 -10.92 -7.15 -15.91
N ASP A 212 -9.92 -6.96 -16.77
CA ASP A 212 -8.70 -7.76 -16.73
C ASP A 212 -7.80 -7.30 -15.57
N TYR A 213 -7.00 -8.21 -15.05
CA TYR A 213 -6.07 -7.88 -13.97
C TYR A 213 -4.71 -8.55 -14.15
N ALA A 214 -3.66 -7.86 -13.71
CA ALA A 214 -2.32 -8.41 -13.64
C ALA A 214 -1.92 -8.56 -12.17
N LYS A 215 -1.27 -9.69 -11.84
CA LYS A 215 -0.75 -10.00 -10.50
C LYS A 215 0.77 -9.91 -10.54
N THR A 216 1.34 -8.92 -9.88
CA THR A 216 2.80 -8.78 -9.76
C THR A 216 3.31 -9.38 -8.44
N ALA A 217 4.60 -9.47 -8.29
CA ALA A 217 5.23 -9.66 -6.98
C ALA A 217 4.85 -8.48 -6.04
N VAL A 218 4.98 -8.69 -4.73
CA VAL A 218 4.75 -7.66 -3.71
C VAL A 218 5.81 -6.57 -3.83
N GLY A 219 5.36 -5.33 -3.85
CA GLY A 219 6.19 -4.14 -3.96
C GLY A 219 5.69 -3.22 -5.08
N ASP A 220 5.53 -1.96 -4.73
CA ASP A 220 5.03 -0.90 -5.61
C ASP A 220 5.87 -0.74 -6.89
N LYS A 221 7.17 -1.03 -6.82
CA LYS A 221 8.09 -1.06 -7.95
C LYS A 221 7.59 -2.02 -9.04
N TYR A 222 7.24 -3.25 -8.69
CA TYR A 222 6.78 -4.26 -9.66
C TYR A 222 5.43 -3.89 -10.27
N VAL A 223 4.56 -3.28 -9.47
CA VAL A 223 3.28 -2.73 -9.94
C VAL A 223 3.54 -1.63 -10.97
N TYR A 224 4.39 -0.64 -10.64
CA TYR A 224 4.70 0.48 -11.52
C TYR A 224 5.38 0.04 -12.82
N GLU A 225 6.41 -0.82 -12.74
CA GLU A 225 7.10 -1.38 -13.91
C GLU A 225 6.14 -2.09 -14.87
N TYR A 226 5.23 -2.92 -14.32
CA TYR A 226 4.21 -3.57 -15.14
C TYR A 226 3.28 -2.56 -15.80
N MET A 227 2.81 -1.56 -15.03
CA MET A 227 1.93 -0.50 -15.53
C MET A 227 2.58 0.26 -16.70
N MET A 228 3.84 0.65 -16.56
CA MET A 228 4.55 1.41 -17.58
C MET A 228 4.78 0.58 -18.84
N LYS A 229 5.21 -0.67 -18.69
CA LYS A 229 5.45 -1.60 -19.80
C LYS A 229 4.19 -1.89 -20.62
N ASN A 230 3.02 -1.96 -19.97
CA ASN A 230 1.76 -2.37 -20.59
C ASN A 230 0.77 -1.22 -20.77
N GLY A 231 1.13 0.02 -20.43
CA GLY A 231 0.27 1.19 -20.58
C GLY A 231 -0.95 1.23 -19.65
N CYS A 232 -0.89 0.51 -18.52
CA CYS A 232 -1.99 0.48 -17.55
C CYS A 232 -2.11 1.80 -16.80
N ARG A 233 -3.34 2.20 -16.47
CA ARG A 233 -3.65 3.51 -15.89
C ARG A 233 -3.82 3.51 -14.38
N ILE A 234 -4.09 2.36 -13.79
CA ILE A 234 -4.28 2.17 -12.35
C ILE A 234 -3.65 0.86 -11.92
N GLY A 235 -3.02 0.88 -10.78
CA GLY A 235 -2.51 -0.30 -10.09
C GLY A 235 -2.24 0.02 -8.63
N GLY A 236 -2.00 -1.00 -7.83
CA GLY A 236 -1.69 -0.79 -6.42
C GLY A 236 -1.73 -2.05 -5.60
N GLU A 237 -1.70 -1.84 -4.29
CA GLU A 237 -1.62 -2.88 -3.28
C GLU A 237 -2.78 -2.76 -2.26
N GLN A 238 -3.12 -3.87 -1.62
CA GLN A 238 -4.10 -3.91 -0.54
C GLN A 238 -3.80 -2.92 0.60
N SER A 239 -2.52 -2.63 0.82
CA SER A 239 -2.03 -1.67 1.82
C SER A 239 -2.46 -0.21 1.58
N GLY A 240 -3.07 0.09 0.42
CA GLY A 240 -3.50 1.43 0.05
C GLY A 240 -2.47 2.22 -0.77
N HIS A 241 -1.35 1.62 -1.17
CA HIS A 241 -0.42 2.23 -2.11
C HIS A 241 -1.00 2.12 -3.53
N ILE A 242 -1.66 3.18 -3.99
CA ILE A 242 -2.38 3.23 -5.28
C ILE A 242 -1.67 4.19 -6.24
N ILE A 243 -1.36 3.69 -7.42
CA ILE A 243 -0.69 4.43 -8.49
C ILE A 243 -1.69 4.79 -9.59
N PHE A 244 -1.82 6.07 -9.87
CA PHE A 244 -2.55 6.60 -11.01
C PHE A 244 -1.55 7.15 -12.04
N SER A 245 -1.07 6.31 -12.97
CA SER A 245 0.05 6.63 -13.86
C SER A 245 -0.11 7.90 -14.70
N LYS A 246 -1.35 8.39 -14.85
CA LYS A 246 -1.61 9.69 -15.50
C LYS A 246 -1.15 10.88 -14.65
N TYR A 247 -1.06 10.73 -13.34
CA TYR A 247 -0.88 11.84 -12.39
C TYR A 247 0.39 11.75 -11.57
N ALA A 248 0.87 10.54 -11.28
CA ALA A 248 2.06 10.31 -10.47
C ALA A 248 2.79 9.02 -10.91
N SER A 249 4.10 8.98 -10.70
CA SER A 249 4.96 7.81 -10.93
C SER A 249 5.06 6.87 -9.72
N THR A 250 4.39 7.21 -8.61
CA THR A 250 4.36 6.44 -7.37
C THR A 250 2.97 6.53 -6.74
N GLY A 251 2.75 5.79 -5.65
CA GLY A 251 1.57 5.98 -4.81
C GLY A 251 1.52 7.38 -4.21
N ASP A 252 0.32 7.90 -4.08
CA ASP A 252 0.02 9.20 -3.48
C ASP A 252 -1.31 9.08 -2.73
N GLY A 253 -1.25 9.07 -1.40
CA GLY A 253 -2.42 8.86 -0.56
C GLY A 253 -3.41 10.01 -0.64
N ILE A 254 -2.94 11.26 -0.74
CA ILE A 254 -3.83 12.42 -0.84
C ILE A 254 -4.51 12.43 -2.23
N LEU A 255 -3.79 12.15 -3.29
CA LEU A 255 -4.38 11.96 -4.62
C LEU A 255 -5.41 10.83 -4.61
N THR A 256 -5.09 9.70 -3.97
CA THR A 256 -6.00 8.55 -3.84
C THR A 256 -7.30 8.94 -3.15
N SER A 257 -7.23 9.66 -2.04
CA SER A 257 -8.41 10.17 -1.34
C SER A 257 -9.24 11.12 -2.21
N LEU A 258 -8.61 12.01 -2.98
CA LEU A 258 -9.31 12.86 -3.95
C LEU A 258 -10.00 12.07 -5.06
N LYS A 259 -9.39 10.98 -5.52
CA LYS A 259 -9.99 10.11 -6.55
C LYS A 259 -11.20 9.33 -6.01
N ILE A 260 -11.18 8.90 -4.77
CA ILE A 260 -12.38 8.32 -4.12
C ILE A 260 -13.47 9.38 -3.95
N MET A 261 -13.14 10.57 -3.50
CA MET A 261 -14.09 11.69 -3.44
C MET A 261 -14.68 12.02 -4.82
N GLU A 262 -13.87 11.98 -5.89
CA GLU A 262 -14.35 12.14 -7.27
C GLU A 262 -15.47 11.15 -7.60
N VAL A 263 -15.30 9.87 -7.25
CA VAL A 263 -16.31 8.83 -7.50
C VAL A 263 -17.56 9.07 -6.66
N MET A 264 -17.41 9.36 -5.37
CA MET A 264 -18.53 9.67 -4.47
C MET A 264 -19.40 10.82 -5.02
N MET A 265 -18.75 11.91 -5.42
CA MET A 265 -19.46 13.08 -5.96
C MET A 265 -20.10 12.79 -7.33
N ALA A 266 -19.38 12.12 -8.23
CA ALA A 266 -19.86 11.77 -9.56
C ALA A 266 -21.09 10.85 -9.52
N ARG A 267 -21.10 9.90 -8.58
CA ARG A 267 -22.16 8.90 -8.41
C ARG A 267 -23.27 9.33 -7.46
N LYS A 268 -23.01 10.37 -6.66
CA LYS A 268 -23.88 10.81 -5.54
C LYS A 268 -24.20 9.65 -4.60
N LYS A 269 -23.18 8.83 -4.30
CA LYS A 269 -23.26 7.64 -3.46
C LYS A 269 -22.31 7.76 -2.29
N LYS A 270 -22.70 7.14 -1.18
CA LYS A 270 -21.83 6.94 -0.02
C LYS A 270 -20.73 5.92 -0.33
N LEU A 271 -19.67 5.94 0.46
CA LEU A 271 -18.55 5.04 0.22
C LEU A 271 -18.93 3.57 0.45
N SER A 272 -19.80 3.29 1.43
CA SER A 272 -20.34 1.95 1.67
C SER A 272 -21.13 1.39 0.48
N GLU A 273 -21.86 2.24 -0.26
CA GLU A 273 -22.61 1.84 -1.45
C GLU A 273 -21.71 1.62 -2.68
N LEU A 274 -20.56 2.31 -2.73
CA LEU A 274 -19.58 2.15 -3.82
C LEU A 274 -18.78 0.85 -3.70
N SER A 275 -18.59 0.35 -2.48
CA SER A 275 -17.91 -0.92 -2.20
C SER A 275 -18.82 -2.15 -2.36
N GLU A 276 -20.14 -1.96 -2.51
CA GLU A 276 -21.05 -3.06 -2.81
C GLU A 276 -20.65 -3.81 -4.09
N GLY A 277 -20.66 -5.15 -4.02
CA GLY A 277 -20.22 -6.04 -5.11
C GLY A 277 -18.76 -6.46 -5.03
N PHE A 278 -18.02 -6.01 -4.01
CA PHE A 278 -16.74 -6.59 -3.64
C PHE A 278 -16.85 -7.26 -2.27
N THR A 279 -16.80 -8.59 -2.26
CA THR A 279 -16.80 -9.39 -1.03
C THR A 279 -15.38 -9.75 -0.66
N VAL A 280 -14.94 -9.35 0.53
CA VAL A 280 -13.63 -9.75 1.07
C VAL A 280 -13.71 -11.20 1.55
N TYR A 281 -12.89 -12.05 0.97
CA TYR A 281 -12.76 -13.44 1.42
C TYR A 281 -11.96 -13.50 2.72
N PRO A 282 -12.43 -14.27 3.71
CA PRO A 282 -11.63 -14.59 4.90
C PRO A 282 -10.24 -15.09 4.52
N GLN A 283 -9.24 -14.69 5.30
CA GLN A 283 -7.84 -15.01 5.07
C GLN A 283 -7.18 -15.48 6.35
N VAL A 284 -6.46 -16.58 6.27
CA VAL A 284 -5.52 -17.02 7.31
C VAL A 284 -4.11 -17.03 6.75
N LEU A 285 -3.21 -16.35 7.43
CA LEU A 285 -1.77 -16.28 7.12
C LEU A 285 -0.98 -16.82 8.29
N THR A 286 -0.17 -17.86 8.06
CA THR A 286 0.76 -18.40 9.04
C THR A 286 2.20 -18.24 8.58
N ASN A 287 3.02 -17.64 9.46
CA ASN A 287 4.46 -17.53 9.28
C ASN A 287 5.14 -18.76 9.92
N VAL A 288 5.77 -19.59 9.11
CA VAL A 288 6.51 -20.77 9.57
C VAL A 288 8.00 -20.43 9.58
N ARG A 289 8.61 -20.39 10.76
CA ARG A 289 10.05 -20.17 10.86
C ARG A 289 10.79 -21.42 10.40
N VAL A 290 11.69 -21.26 9.44
CA VAL A 290 12.37 -22.38 8.78
C VAL A 290 13.88 -22.16 8.74
N THR A 291 14.61 -23.27 8.65
CA THR A 291 16.08 -23.28 8.53
C THR A 291 16.55 -22.88 7.13
N ASP A 292 15.81 -23.27 6.09
CA ASP A 292 16.06 -22.91 4.69
C ASP A 292 14.71 -22.62 4.00
N LYS A 293 14.50 -21.34 3.66
CA LYS A 293 13.24 -20.88 3.06
C LYS A 293 12.99 -21.48 1.70
N LYS A 294 14.03 -21.50 0.88
CA LYS A 294 13.93 -21.97 -0.50
C LYS A 294 13.72 -23.48 -0.54
N ALA A 295 14.51 -24.24 0.22
CA ALA A 295 14.35 -25.68 0.32
C ALA A 295 12.96 -26.07 0.83
N ALA A 296 12.45 -25.38 1.85
CA ALA A 296 11.11 -25.63 2.39
C ALA A 296 9.99 -25.30 1.39
N GLN A 297 10.14 -24.23 0.60
CA GLN A 297 9.16 -23.84 -0.41
C GLN A 297 9.18 -24.77 -1.61
N ASP A 298 10.37 -25.19 -2.09
CA ASP A 298 10.56 -25.99 -3.30
C ASP A 298 10.45 -27.52 -3.03
N ASP A 299 10.24 -27.92 -1.77
CA ASP A 299 10.09 -29.32 -1.37
C ASP A 299 8.92 -29.99 -2.09
N ALA A 300 9.14 -31.21 -2.59
CA ALA A 300 8.16 -31.94 -3.41
C ALA A 300 6.85 -32.25 -2.68
N ASP A 301 6.92 -32.61 -1.40
CA ASP A 301 5.73 -32.93 -0.59
C ASP A 301 4.96 -31.66 -0.22
N VAL A 302 5.67 -30.57 0.06
CA VAL A 302 5.05 -29.23 0.28
C VAL A 302 4.33 -28.78 -0.99
N GLN A 303 4.95 -28.88 -2.16
CA GLN A 303 4.32 -28.52 -3.43
C GLN A 303 3.13 -29.46 -3.77
N ALA A 304 3.21 -30.75 -3.45
CA ALA A 304 2.09 -31.66 -3.60
C ALA A 304 0.92 -31.30 -2.67
N ALA A 305 1.20 -30.90 -1.43
CA ALA A 305 0.19 -30.41 -0.50
C ALA A 305 -0.47 -29.12 -0.99
N VAL A 306 0.31 -28.16 -1.49
CA VAL A 306 -0.20 -26.92 -2.10
C VAL A 306 -1.11 -27.23 -3.29
N LYS A 307 -0.68 -28.09 -4.20
CA LYS A 307 -1.49 -28.53 -5.34
C LYS A 307 -2.81 -29.16 -4.90
N LYS A 308 -2.77 -30.05 -3.91
CA LYS A 308 -3.96 -30.72 -3.36
C LYS A 308 -4.94 -29.70 -2.74
N VAL A 309 -4.44 -28.66 -2.07
CA VAL A 309 -5.27 -27.57 -1.52
C VAL A 309 -5.86 -26.76 -2.65
N THR A 310 -5.07 -26.39 -3.67
CA THR A 310 -5.54 -25.67 -4.85
C THR A 310 -6.68 -26.39 -5.55
N GLU A 311 -6.53 -27.71 -5.76
CA GLU A 311 -7.58 -28.52 -6.38
C GLU A 311 -8.87 -28.60 -5.54
N LYS A 312 -8.73 -28.63 -4.20
CA LYS A 312 -9.89 -28.66 -3.30
C LYS A 312 -10.60 -27.31 -3.18
N LEU A 313 -9.87 -26.21 -3.26
CA LEU A 313 -10.44 -24.87 -3.23
C LEU A 313 -11.11 -24.52 -4.57
N GLY A 314 -10.55 -24.98 -5.70
CA GLY A 314 -11.08 -24.67 -7.02
C GLY A 314 -11.36 -23.17 -7.20
N ASP A 315 -12.60 -22.83 -7.51
CA ASP A 315 -13.05 -21.45 -7.69
C ASP A 315 -13.57 -20.78 -6.41
N THR A 316 -13.47 -21.44 -5.25
CA THR A 316 -14.00 -20.94 -3.97
C THR A 316 -12.91 -20.36 -3.05
N GLY A 317 -11.66 -20.40 -3.50
CA GLY A 317 -10.55 -19.86 -2.71
C GLY A 317 -9.20 -20.02 -3.40
N ARG A 318 -8.15 -19.66 -2.68
CA ARG A 318 -6.77 -19.86 -3.15
C ARG A 318 -5.80 -20.12 -2.00
N ILE A 319 -4.68 -20.70 -2.33
CA ILE A 319 -3.50 -20.81 -1.46
C ILE A 319 -2.31 -20.10 -2.07
N LEU A 320 -1.51 -19.46 -1.23
CA LEU A 320 -0.23 -18.85 -1.60
C LEU A 320 0.82 -19.26 -0.58
N VAL A 321 1.90 -19.87 -1.05
CA VAL A 321 3.08 -20.20 -0.23
C VAL A 321 4.27 -19.43 -0.81
N ARG A 322 4.92 -18.63 0.03
CA ARG A 322 6.08 -17.85 -0.39
C ARG A 322 7.08 -17.61 0.72
N GLU A 323 8.34 -17.48 0.37
CA GLU A 323 9.38 -17.02 1.29
C GLU A 323 9.22 -15.54 1.66
N SER A 324 9.63 -15.18 2.87
CA SER A 324 9.76 -13.78 3.28
C SER A 324 11.07 -13.21 2.75
N GLY A 325 11.04 -11.98 2.22
CA GLY A 325 12.24 -11.27 1.77
C GLY A 325 13.22 -10.95 2.90
N THR A 326 12.70 -10.65 4.10
CA THR A 326 13.48 -10.10 5.21
C THR A 326 13.66 -11.06 6.39
N GLU A 327 12.76 -12.00 6.58
CA GLU A 327 12.73 -12.90 7.73
C GLU A 327 12.99 -14.35 7.34
N PRO A 328 13.51 -15.19 8.23
CA PRO A 328 13.71 -16.63 7.98
C PRO A 328 12.40 -17.42 8.11
N VAL A 329 11.36 -17.01 7.37
CA VAL A 329 10.04 -17.66 7.40
C VAL A 329 9.52 -17.96 6.00
N VAL A 330 8.77 -19.04 5.89
CA VAL A 330 7.86 -19.31 4.78
C VAL A 330 6.45 -18.90 5.22
N ARG A 331 5.78 -18.12 4.38
CA ARG A 331 4.41 -17.65 4.61
C ARG A 331 3.43 -18.52 3.87
N VAL A 332 2.51 -19.14 4.61
CA VAL A 332 1.42 -19.95 4.08
C VAL A 332 0.13 -19.16 4.27
N MET A 333 -0.52 -18.75 3.20
CA MET A 333 -1.76 -17.99 3.20
C MET A 333 -2.84 -18.75 2.45
N VAL A 334 -4.03 -18.83 3.04
CA VAL A 334 -5.24 -19.35 2.37
C VAL A 334 -6.33 -18.31 2.49
N GLU A 335 -7.05 -18.12 1.39
CA GLU A 335 -8.31 -17.37 1.32
C GLU A 335 -9.41 -18.29 0.85
N ALA A 336 -10.55 -18.32 1.56
CA ALA A 336 -11.68 -19.17 1.26
C ALA A 336 -12.98 -18.59 1.83
N GLU A 337 -14.10 -19.29 1.66
CA GLU A 337 -15.44 -18.86 2.07
C GLU A 337 -15.60 -18.70 3.60
N SER A 338 -14.78 -19.38 4.41
CA SER A 338 -14.78 -19.23 5.86
C SER A 338 -13.37 -19.33 6.46
N GLU A 339 -13.19 -18.74 7.64
CA GLU A 339 -11.94 -18.78 8.39
C GLU A 339 -11.56 -20.22 8.79
N GLU A 340 -12.55 -21.07 9.12
CA GLU A 340 -12.33 -22.47 9.45
C GLU A 340 -11.75 -23.27 8.25
N ILE A 341 -12.23 -22.98 7.03
CA ILE A 341 -11.71 -23.59 5.81
C ILE A 341 -10.29 -23.10 5.55
N CYS A 342 -10.03 -21.80 5.73
CA CYS A 342 -8.71 -21.24 5.61
C CYS A 342 -7.72 -21.90 6.57
N GLN A 343 -8.06 -21.98 7.85
CA GLN A 343 -7.21 -22.57 8.90
C GLN A 343 -6.91 -24.04 8.61
N LYS A 344 -7.93 -24.84 8.26
CA LYS A 344 -7.78 -26.24 7.91
C LYS A 344 -6.74 -26.46 6.80
N TYR A 345 -6.77 -25.63 5.75
CA TYR A 345 -5.86 -25.79 4.62
C TYR A 345 -4.48 -25.19 4.87
N VAL A 346 -4.38 -24.15 5.67
CA VAL A 346 -3.08 -23.65 6.18
C VAL A 346 -2.40 -24.73 7.01
N ASP A 347 -3.11 -25.33 7.98
CA ASP A 347 -2.57 -26.38 8.84
C ASP A 347 -2.10 -27.60 8.05
N MET A 348 -2.82 -27.96 7.00
CA MET A 348 -2.44 -29.07 6.13
C MET A 348 -1.06 -28.88 5.49
N VAL A 349 -0.75 -27.67 5.01
CA VAL A 349 0.55 -27.37 4.38
C VAL A 349 1.63 -27.13 5.44
N VAL A 350 1.30 -26.42 6.52
CA VAL A 350 2.22 -26.17 7.64
C VAL A 350 2.69 -27.47 8.29
N ASN A 351 1.80 -28.46 8.44
CA ASN A 351 2.18 -29.77 8.99
C ASN A 351 3.18 -30.52 8.10
N VAL A 352 3.02 -30.47 6.78
CA VAL A 352 4.02 -31.08 5.86
C VAL A 352 5.39 -30.38 5.99
N ILE A 353 5.42 -29.03 6.10
CA ILE A 353 6.68 -28.31 6.33
C ILE A 353 7.34 -28.75 7.65
N LYS A 354 6.54 -29.01 8.70
CA LYS A 354 7.03 -29.49 10.00
C LYS A 354 7.54 -30.94 9.93
N GLU A 355 6.77 -31.82 9.32
CA GLU A 355 7.09 -33.25 9.19
C GLU A 355 8.37 -33.50 8.38
N ASN A 356 8.63 -32.66 7.38
CA ASN A 356 9.85 -32.68 6.57
C ASN A 356 11.08 -32.01 7.26
N GLY A 357 10.92 -31.58 8.53
CA GLY A 357 12.04 -31.12 9.35
C GLY A 357 12.58 -29.72 9.02
N TYR A 358 11.83 -28.90 8.28
CA TYR A 358 12.27 -27.53 7.93
C TYR A 358 12.10 -26.52 9.06
N VAL A 359 11.31 -26.80 10.09
CA VAL A 359 11.05 -25.83 11.17
C VAL A 359 12.31 -25.60 12.00
N ALA A 360 12.69 -24.33 12.12
CA ALA A 360 13.74 -23.92 13.05
C ALA A 360 13.25 -24.05 14.50
N GLY A 361 14.02 -24.71 15.34
CA GLY A 361 13.72 -24.96 16.74
C GLY A 361 13.73 -23.68 17.60
#